data_1978ec16c8d30939c045c7cbffbf7f0f
#
_entry.id   1978ec16c8d30939c045c7cbffbf7f0f
#
_cell.length_a   1.000
_cell.length_b   1.000
_cell.length_c   1.000
_cell.angle_alpha   90.00
_cell.angle_beta   90.00
_cell.angle_gamma   90.00
#
_symmetry.space_group_name_H-M   'P 1'
#
loop_
_entity.id
_entity.type
_entity.pdbx_description
1 polymer ?
#
loop_
_entity_poly.entity_id
_entity_poly.type
_entity_poly.pdbx_seq_one_letter_code
_entity_poly.pdbx_strand_id
1 'polypeptide(L)'
;SLAEQMCSTWTTELEIHSLETLANALGPVYPDLSKRLRSRAAATREGLTDVFLADGELAGYAIIGNPTMELMVHPRDERTGLHHGILQMIHAISGELLDPLDMKHHLDIIAEYLTGPMGTYLFDAPITYSGGTSHYFKRAEAATFWGREIGLMYTHAHLRFIEALTHAGRAQQAWDELKKVIPIGITNRVPGAMPRQVDCYYSSADAVFADRYEASQRAHALFTTTTAFEGGWRVYSSGPGLILRIVTEDILGIRIRGHQLIVDPVLPADG
;
A
#
# COMPACT_ATOMS: atom_id res chain seq x y z
N SER A 1 14.80 -22.77 -6.12
CA SER A 1 13.47 -22.69 -5.47
C SER A 1 12.69 -21.53 -6.08
N LEU A 2 11.37 -21.50 -5.96
CA LEU A 2 10.54 -20.41 -6.46
C LEU A 2 11.01 -19.05 -5.93
N ALA A 3 11.47 -19.00 -4.67
CA ALA A 3 11.99 -17.79 -4.05
C ALA A 3 13.23 -17.19 -4.75
N GLU A 4 14.03 -17.97 -5.44
CA GLU A 4 15.19 -17.50 -6.21
C GLU A 4 14.80 -16.90 -7.55
N GLN A 5 13.60 -17.18 -8.02
CA GLN A 5 13.05 -16.71 -9.28
C GLN A 5 12.03 -15.58 -9.12
N MET A 6 11.60 -15.30 -7.89
CA MET A 6 10.57 -14.32 -7.60
C MET A 6 11.17 -12.94 -7.33
N CYS A 7 10.70 -11.95 -8.06
CA CYS A 7 10.97 -10.54 -7.85
C CYS A 7 9.72 -9.82 -7.34
N SER A 8 9.90 -8.89 -6.42
CA SER A 8 8.80 -8.07 -5.86
C SER A 8 8.87 -6.66 -6.42
N THR A 9 7.77 -6.20 -6.98
CA THR A 9 7.63 -4.82 -7.48
C THR A 9 7.90 -3.82 -6.37
N TRP A 10 7.24 -3.98 -5.23
CA TRP A 10 7.44 -3.11 -4.08
C TRP A 10 8.92 -3.01 -3.64
N THR A 11 9.65 -4.12 -3.62
CA THR A 11 11.08 -4.11 -3.26
C THR A 11 11.91 -3.35 -4.28
N THR A 12 11.58 -3.50 -5.56
CA THR A 12 12.23 -2.77 -6.67
C THR A 12 11.97 -1.26 -6.58
N GLU A 13 10.76 -0.86 -6.27
CA GLU A 13 10.38 0.55 -6.03
C GLU A 13 11.15 1.16 -4.85
N LEU A 14 11.26 0.40 -3.75
CA LEU A 14 12.05 0.83 -2.59
C LEU A 14 13.55 0.94 -2.92
N GLU A 15 14.10 0.08 -3.77
CA GLU A 15 15.48 0.21 -4.26
C GLU A 15 15.65 1.53 -5.00
N ILE A 16 14.79 1.85 -5.95
CA ILE A 16 14.85 3.11 -6.72
C ILE A 16 14.82 4.31 -5.76
N HIS A 17 13.81 4.37 -4.90
CA HIS A 17 13.65 5.47 -3.94
C HIS A 17 14.87 5.63 -3.01
N SER A 18 15.39 4.51 -2.49
CA SER A 18 16.55 4.52 -1.59
C SER A 18 17.81 5.00 -2.29
N LEU A 19 18.06 4.54 -3.53
CA LEU A 19 19.21 4.95 -4.33
C LEU A 19 19.16 6.43 -4.68
N GLU A 20 18.01 6.96 -5.08
CA GLU A 20 17.81 8.37 -5.41
C GLU A 20 17.97 9.27 -4.17
N THR A 21 17.35 8.89 -3.05
CA THR A 21 17.46 9.60 -1.78
C THR A 21 18.92 9.67 -1.31
N LEU A 22 19.63 8.54 -1.35
CA LEU A 22 21.04 8.47 -0.96
C LEU A 22 21.92 9.26 -1.93
N ALA A 23 21.66 9.19 -3.23
CA ALA A 23 22.38 9.97 -4.22
C ALA A 23 22.22 11.47 -4.01
N ASN A 24 21.02 11.92 -3.64
CA ASN A 24 20.75 13.33 -3.32
C ASN A 24 21.52 13.77 -2.07
N ALA A 25 21.50 12.96 -1.01
CA ALA A 25 22.19 13.28 0.25
C ALA A 25 23.71 13.30 0.10
N LEU A 26 24.28 12.39 -0.69
CA LEU A 26 25.73 12.26 -0.86
C LEU A 26 26.30 13.16 -1.95
N GLY A 27 25.48 13.67 -2.87
CA GLY A 27 25.94 14.44 -4.03
C GLY A 27 26.92 15.58 -3.71
N PRO A 28 26.68 16.39 -2.66
CA PRO A 28 27.57 17.49 -2.30
C PRO A 28 28.98 17.06 -1.84
N VAL A 29 29.12 15.85 -1.30
CA VAL A 29 30.38 15.34 -0.70
C VAL A 29 31.04 14.26 -1.56
N TYR A 30 30.23 13.42 -2.21
CA TYR A 30 30.69 12.26 -2.98
C TYR A 30 30.03 12.23 -4.37
N PRO A 31 30.37 13.15 -5.29
CA PRO A 31 29.68 13.29 -6.58
C PRO A 31 29.75 12.04 -7.47
N ASP A 32 30.89 11.35 -7.49
CA ASP A 32 31.05 10.12 -8.29
C ASP A 32 30.18 8.96 -7.76
N LEU A 33 30.07 8.82 -6.44
CA LEU A 33 29.19 7.85 -5.84
C LEU A 33 27.73 8.18 -6.13
N SER A 34 27.35 9.45 -5.98
CA SER A 34 26.01 9.93 -6.31
C SER A 34 25.64 9.62 -7.77
N LYS A 35 26.55 9.86 -8.71
CA LYS A 35 26.36 9.51 -10.14
C LYS A 35 26.12 8.02 -10.35
N ARG A 36 26.90 7.16 -9.69
CA ARG A 36 26.74 5.70 -9.77
C ARG A 36 25.40 5.24 -9.22
N LEU A 37 24.96 5.79 -8.09
CA LEU A 37 23.66 5.48 -7.48
C LEU A 37 22.51 5.89 -8.39
N ARG A 38 22.56 7.08 -9.00
CA ARG A 38 21.56 7.53 -9.98
C ARG A 38 21.52 6.65 -11.22
N SER A 39 22.69 6.25 -11.74
CA SER A 39 22.75 5.34 -12.88
C SER A 39 22.12 3.97 -12.57
N ARG A 40 22.35 3.45 -11.35
CA ARG A 40 21.71 2.22 -10.89
C ARG A 40 20.20 2.40 -10.74
N ALA A 41 19.73 3.50 -10.14
CA ALA A 41 18.31 3.80 -9.99
C ALA A 41 17.60 3.86 -11.35
N ALA A 42 18.22 4.52 -12.35
CA ALA A 42 17.67 4.60 -13.70
C ALA A 42 17.52 3.23 -14.35
N ALA A 43 18.55 2.38 -14.27
CA ALA A 43 18.49 1.02 -14.81
C ALA A 43 17.44 0.15 -14.08
N THR A 44 17.29 0.32 -12.76
CA THR A 44 16.24 -0.38 -12.00
C THR A 44 14.85 0.11 -12.39
N ARG A 45 14.68 1.40 -12.68
CA ARG A 45 13.41 2.01 -13.16
C ARG A 45 12.99 1.45 -14.53
N GLU A 46 13.93 1.35 -15.48
CA GLU A 46 13.67 0.69 -16.76
C GLU A 46 13.21 -0.76 -16.57
N GLY A 47 13.96 -1.53 -15.75
CA GLY A 47 13.60 -2.91 -15.43
C GLY A 47 12.25 -3.06 -14.72
N LEU A 48 11.85 -2.08 -13.89
CA LEU A 48 10.54 -2.10 -13.25
C LEU A 48 9.42 -2.04 -14.29
N THR A 49 9.50 -1.11 -15.22
CA THR A 49 8.48 -0.96 -16.28
C THR A 49 8.45 -2.20 -17.19
N ASP A 50 9.62 -2.69 -17.62
CA ASP A 50 9.71 -3.82 -18.55
C ASP A 50 9.20 -5.14 -17.95
N VAL A 51 9.36 -5.32 -16.63
CA VAL A 51 9.05 -6.59 -15.96
C VAL A 51 7.66 -6.59 -15.35
N PHE A 52 7.26 -5.50 -14.71
CA PHE A 52 6.07 -5.51 -13.86
C PHE A 52 4.86 -4.76 -14.44
N LEU A 53 5.05 -3.84 -15.38
CA LEU A 53 3.94 -3.12 -16.00
C LEU A 53 3.46 -3.89 -17.24
N ALA A 54 2.29 -4.48 -17.15
CA ALA A 54 1.67 -5.20 -18.25
C ALA A 54 0.20 -4.78 -18.39
N ASP A 55 -0.25 -4.56 -19.63
CA ASP A 55 -1.60 -4.07 -19.94
C ASP A 55 -1.97 -2.77 -19.20
N GLY A 56 -0.98 -1.95 -18.83
CA GLY A 56 -1.18 -0.72 -18.08
C GLY A 56 -1.31 -0.92 -16.56
N GLU A 57 -1.12 -2.13 -16.04
CA GLU A 57 -1.24 -2.46 -14.63
C GLU A 57 0.05 -3.04 -14.04
N LEU A 58 0.37 -2.64 -12.81
CA LEU A 58 1.53 -3.13 -12.08
C LEU A 58 1.22 -4.46 -11.37
N ALA A 59 2.01 -5.48 -11.68
CA ALA A 59 2.00 -6.72 -10.93
C ALA A 59 2.60 -6.55 -9.53
N GLY A 60 2.15 -7.33 -8.56
CA GLY A 60 2.78 -7.36 -7.24
C GLY A 60 4.12 -8.10 -7.23
N TYR A 61 4.21 -9.16 -8.04
CA TYR A 61 5.40 -9.99 -8.18
C TYR A 61 5.54 -10.51 -9.61
N ALA A 62 6.78 -10.82 -10.00
CA ALA A 62 7.09 -11.57 -11.20
C ALA A 62 7.90 -12.80 -10.85
N ILE A 63 7.56 -13.95 -11.46
CA ILE A 63 8.37 -15.16 -11.42
C ILE A 63 9.16 -15.20 -12.73
N ILE A 64 10.46 -15.04 -12.62
CA ILE A 64 11.35 -15.04 -13.78
C ILE A 64 11.74 -16.48 -14.08
N GLY A 65 11.07 -17.06 -15.07
CA GLY A 65 11.36 -18.39 -15.58
C GLY A 65 12.12 -18.34 -16.89
N ASN A 66 12.51 -19.50 -17.39
CA ASN A 66 13.03 -19.66 -18.74
C ASN A 66 12.24 -20.83 -19.39
N PRO A 67 11.42 -20.59 -20.43
CA PRO A 67 11.39 -19.37 -21.27
C PRO A 67 10.36 -18.30 -20.87
N THR A 68 9.52 -18.51 -19.87
CA THR A 68 8.36 -17.66 -19.59
C THR A 68 8.49 -16.92 -18.26
N MET A 69 8.06 -15.66 -18.27
CA MET A 69 7.83 -14.86 -17.06
C MET A 69 6.34 -14.93 -16.71
N GLU A 70 6.03 -15.09 -15.43
CA GLU A 70 4.67 -15.11 -14.91
C GLU A 70 4.48 -13.95 -13.94
N LEU A 71 3.34 -13.25 -14.05
CA LEU A 71 2.97 -12.16 -13.14
C LEU A 71 2.03 -12.69 -12.05
N MET A 72 2.22 -12.21 -10.82
CA MET A 72 1.37 -12.52 -9.67
C MET A 72 0.80 -11.24 -9.07
N VAL A 73 -0.39 -11.34 -8.49
CA VAL A 73 -1.17 -10.19 -8.03
C VAL A 73 -1.32 -9.18 -9.17
N HIS A 74 -1.90 -9.68 -10.25
CA HIS A 74 -2.13 -9.00 -11.52
C HIS A 74 -3.37 -9.62 -12.20
N PRO A 75 -4.10 -8.95 -13.08
CA PRO A 75 -5.23 -9.55 -13.81
C PRO A 75 -4.90 -10.84 -14.58
N ARG A 76 -3.62 -11.05 -14.93
CA ARG A 76 -3.12 -12.29 -15.56
C ARG A 76 -2.73 -13.39 -14.56
N ASP A 77 -2.94 -13.19 -13.26
CA ASP A 77 -2.55 -14.18 -12.24
C ASP A 77 -3.54 -15.33 -12.19
N GLU A 78 -3.14 -16.48 -12.74
CA GLU A 78 -3.90 -17.73 -12.67
C GLU A 78 -3.51 -18.61 -11.47
N ARG A 79 -2.49 -18.22 -10.66
CA ARG A 79 -1.96 -19.03 -9.57
C ARG A 79 -2.60 -18.75 -8.23
N THR A 80 -2.77 -17.47 -7.90
CA THR A 80 -3.18 -17.06 -6.55
C THR A 80 -4.63 -16.62 -6.49
N GLY A 81 -5.23 -16.24 -7.63
CA GLY A 81 -6.56 -15.64 -7.70
C GLY A 81 -6.62 -14.23 -7.13
N LEU A 82 -5.47 -13.59 -6.94
CA LEU A 82 -5.35 -12.19 -6.54
C LEU A 82 -5.00 -11.35 -7.77
N HIS A 83 -5.85 -10.41 -8.10
CA HIS A 83 -5.66 -9.60 -9.30
C HIS A 83 -5.05 -8.24 -8.98
N HIS A 84 -5.38 -7.67 -7.82
CA HIS A 84 -4.89 -6.35 -7.42
C HIS A 84 -4.32 -6.37 -6.01
N GLY A 85 -3.22 -5.65 -5.82
CA GLY A 85 -2.58 -5.41 -4.53
C GLY A 85 -2.25 -3.94 -4.37
N ILE A 86 -2.33 -3.42 -3.15
CA ILE A 86 -2.14 -1.99 -2.94
C ILE A 86 -0.67 -1.56 -2.94
N LEU A 87 0.24 -2.41 -2.44
CA LEU A 87 1.61 -1.98 -2.13
C LEU A 87 2.38 -1.47 -3.34
N GLN A 88 2.37 -2.20 -4.45
CA GLN A 88 3.03 -1.78 -5.67
C GLN A 88 2.44 -0.49 -6.24
N MET A 89 1.13 -0.28 -6.14
CA MET A 89 0.47 0.91 -6.70
C MET A 89 0.81 2.16 -5.89
N ILE A 90 0.71 2.11 -4.56
CA ILE A 90 0.95 3.28 -3.71
C ILE A 90 2.41 3.72 -3.71
N HIS A 91 3.34 2.78 -3.78
CA HIS A 91 4.76 3.12 -3.82
C HIS A 91 5.19 3.64 -5.20
N ALA A 92 4.62 3.11 -6.28
CA ALA A 92 4.84 3.64 -7.63
C ALA A 92 4.33 5.08 -7.76
N ILE A 93 3.15 5.38 -7.20
CA ILE A 93 2.58 6.75 -7.20
C ILE A 93 3.43 7.69 -6.35
N SER A 94 3.72 7.32 -5.08
CA SER A 94 4.52 8.16 -4.18
C SER A 94 5.96 8.37 -4.67
N GLY A 95 6.51 7.39 -5.38
CA GLY A 95 7.85 7.44 -5.98
C GLY A 95 7.90 8.11 -7.35
N GLU A 96 6.78 8.63 -7.87
CA GLU A 96 6.71 9.25 -9.20
C GLU A 96 7.27 8.31 -10.31
N LEU A 97 6.90 7.01 -10.22
CA LEU A 97 7.37 5.98 -11.14
C LEU A 97 6.44 5.76 -12.34
N LEU A 98 5.23 6.30 -12.26
CA LEU A 98 4.18 6.19 -13.27
C LEU A 98 4.00 7.52 -14.00
N ASP A 99 3.60 7.45 -15.26
CA ASP A 99 3.11 8.64 -15.93
C ASP A 99 1.73 9.07 -15.40
N PRO A 100 1.22 10.27 -15.74
CA PRO A 100 -0.05 10.77 -15.21
C PRO A 100 -1.28 9.92 -15.58
N LEU A 101 -1.26 9.21 -16.71
CA LEU A 101 -2.37 8.35 -17.15
C LEU A 101 -2.36 7.03 -16.37
N ASP A 102 -1.19 6.41 -16.26
CA ASP A 102 -1.00 5.20 -15.48
C ASP A 102 -1.25 5.45 -13.99
N MET A 103 -0.79 6.57 -13.46
CA MET A 103 -1.08 6.98 -12.08
C MET A 103 -2.59 7.10 -11.84
N LYS A 104 -3.32 7.77 -12.75
CA LYS A 104 -4.76 7.90 -12.64
C LYS A 104 -5.45 6.54 -12.71
N HIS A 105 -5.03 5.67 -13.63
CA HIS A 105 -5.57 4.33 -13.79
C HIS A 105 -5.40 3.50 -12.50
N HIS A 106 -4.22 3.51 -11.90
CA HIS A 106 -3.98 2.80 -10.64
C HIS A 106 -4.78 3.37 -9.46
N LEU A 107 -5.01 4.68 -9.41
CA LEU A 107 -5.91 5.27 -8.41
C LEU A 107 -7.37 4.82 -8.61
N ASP A 108 -7.82 4.69 -9.85
CA ASP A 108 -9.16 4.17 -10.18
C ASP A 108 -9.28 2.70 -9.76
N ILE A 109 -8.26 1.86 -10.00
CA ILE A 109 -8.20 0.46 -9.53
C ILE A 109 -8.29 0.37 -8.00
N ILE A 110 -7.51 1.19 -7.29
CA ILE A 110 -7.55 1.21 -5.82
C ILE A 110 -8.95 1.59 -5.33
N ALA A 111 -9.59 2.57 -5.95
CA ALA A 111 -10.92 3.00 -5.57
C ALA A 111 -11.98 1.90 -5.81
N GLU A 112 -11.88 1.17 -6.92
CA GLU A 112 -12.85 0.17 -7.33
C GLU A 112 -12.68 -1.16 -6.61
N TYR A 113 -11.44 -1.65 -6.47
CA TYR A 113 -11.19 -3.02 -6.02
C TYR A 113 -10.59 -3.14 -4.62
N LEU A 114 -9.98 -2.08 -4.09
CA LEU A 114 -9.20 -2.15 -2.86
C LEU A 114 -9.72 -1.23 -1.74
N THR A 115 -10.72 -0.41 -1.98
CA THR A 115 -11.21 0.55 -0.98
C THR A 115 -12.52 0.10 -0.36
N GLY A 116 -12.55 0.02 0.97
CA GLY A 116 -13.73 -0.28 1.77
C GLY A 116 -14.03 0.80 2.81
N PRO A 117 -15.06 0.56 3.65
CA PRO A 117 -15.50 1.52 4.68
C PRO A 117 -14.40 1.87 5.68
N MET A 118 -13.52 0.91 6.00
CA MET A 118 -12.43 1.07 6.97
C MET A 118 -11.15 1.67 6.39
N GLY A 119 -11.04 1.78 5.08
CA GLY A 119 -9.84 2.18 4.36
C GLY A 119 -9.51 1.21 3.23
N THR A 120 -8.25 1.17 2.83
CA THR A 120 -7.79 0.32 1.72
C THR A 120 -7.31 -1.05 2.21
N TYR A 121 -7.58 -2.07 1.42
CA TYR A 121 -7.17 -3.45 1.65
C TYR A 121 -5.84 -3.77 0.97
N LEU A 122 -5.16 -4.78 1.49
CA LEU A 122 -3.89 -5.23 0.89
C LEU A 122 -4.10 -5.89 -0.47
N PHE A 123 -5.20 -6.64 -0.61
CA PHE A 123 -5.56 -7.38 -1.82
C PHE A 123 -7.05 -7.26 -2.09
N ASP A 124 -7.44 -7.49 -3.34
CA ASP A 124 -8.83 -7.50 -3.82
C ASP A 124 -9.63 -8.72 -3.37
N ALA A 125 -8.96 -9.76 -2.93
CA ALA A 125 -9.57 -10.98 -2.42
C ALA A 125 -8.78 -11.59 -1.25
N PRO A 126 -9.41 -12.45 -0.43
CA PRO A 126 -8.71 -13.18 0.61
C PRO A 126 -7.74 -14.20 0.01
N ILE A 127 -6.57 -14.33 0.63
CA ILE A 127 -5.62 -15.36 0.26
C ILE A 127 -6.20 -16.74 0.65
N THR A 128 -6.40 -17.57 -0.36
CA THR A 128 -6.96 -18.90 -0.18
C THR A 128 -5.95 -19.84 0.47
N TYR A 129 -6.42 -20.63 1.45
CA TYR A 129 -5.67 -21.72 2.03
C TYR A 129 -6.40 -23.04 1.74
N SER A 130 -5.67 -23.97 1.11
CA SER A 130 -6.20 -25.27 0.70
C SER A 130 -5.84 -26.41 1.64
N GLY A 131 -5.14 -26.12 2.75
CA GLY A 131 -4.56 -27.12 3.65
C GLY A 131 -3.16 -27.57 3.19
N GLY A 132 -2.41 -28.19 4.08
CA GLY A 132 -1.09 -28.71 3.78
C GLY A 132 0.02 -27.65 3.78
N THR A 133 0.98 -27.79 2.87
CA THR A 133 2.12 -26.89 2.77
C THR A 133 1.75 -25.58 2.12
N SER A 134 2.15 -24.47 2.72
CA SER A 134 1.96 -23.13 2.15
C SER A 134 2.74 -22.96 0.85
N HIS A 135 2.13 -22.33 -0.14
CA HIS A 135 2.69 -22.24 -1.50
C HIS A 135 3.44 -20.93 -1.75
N TYR A 136 2.75 -19.78 -1.58
CA TYR A 136 3.27 -18.47 -1.98
C TYR A 136 3.36 -17.49 -0.81
N PHE A 137 2.28 -17.30 -0.09
CA PHE A 137 2.15 -16.32 0.98
C PHE A 137 2.10 -17.02 2.34
N LYS A 138 3.19 -17.70 2.69
CA LYS A 138 3.30 -18.59 3.88
C LYS A 138 2.59 -18.04 5.12
N ARG A 139 2.82 -16.78 5.42
CA ARG A 139 2.28 -16.13 6.61
C ARG A 139 0.77 -15.95 6.54
N ALA A 140 0.26 -15.46 5.40
CA ALA A 140 -1.17 -15.28 5.18
C ALA A 140 -1.89 -16.62 5.02
N GLU A 141 -1.28 -17.57 4.31
CA GLU A 141 -1.84 -18.90 4.15
C GLU A 141 -1.93 -19.67 5.48
N ALA A 142 -0.94 -19.50 6.36
CA ALA A 142 -0.89 -20.15 7.67
C ALA A 142 -1.74 -19.45 8.74
N ALA A 143 -2.24 -18.23 8.50
CA ALA A 143 -3.06 -17.52 9.47
C ALA A 143 -4.39 -18.22 9.71
N THR A 144 -4.77 -18.34 10.99
CA THR A 144 -6.01 -19.03 11.38
C THR A 144 -7.21 -18.10 11.49
N PHE A 145 -6.97 -16.81 11.51
CA PHE A 145 -7.99 -15.77 11.60
C PHE A 145 -7.80 -14.73 10.51
N TRP A 146 -8.86 -14.00 10.22
CA TRP A 146 -8.86 -12.90 9.27
C TRP A 146 -8.24 -11.66 9.90
N GLY A 147 -7.37 -10.97 9.18
CA GLY A 147 -6.74 -9.76 9.67
C GLY A 147 -5.72 -9.17 8.68
N ARG A 148 -4.86 -8.30 9.16
CA ARG A 148 -3.92 -7.48 8.38
C ARG A 148 -3.10 -8.24 7.33
N GLU A 149 -2.84 -9.51 7.55
CA GLU A 149 -1.96 -10.33 6.70
C GLU A 149 -2.74 -11.20 5.71
N ILE A 150 -4.06 -11.15 5.74
CA ILE A 150 -4.94 -11.96 4.90
C ILE A 150 -5.87 -11.09 4.03
N GLY A 151 -5.56 -9.84 3.85
CA GLY A 151 -6.29 -8.98 2.90
C GLY A 151 -7.15 -7.89 3.53
N LEU A 152 -7.25 -7.80 4.85
CA LEU A 152 -7.93 -6.67 5.48
C LEU A 152 -7.09 -5.40 5.49
N MET A 153 -7.71 -4.30 5.90
CA MET A 153 -7.04 -3.02 6.00
C MET A 153 -5.87 -3.10 6.97
N TYR A 154 -4.70 -2.82 6.47
CA TYR A 154 -3.49 -2.62 7.26
C TYR A 154 -3.20 -1.13 7.34
N THR A 155 -3.32 -0.54 8.53
CA THR A 155 -3.28 0.90 8.72
C THR A 155 -2.01 1.55 8.15
N HIS A 156 -0.86 0.89 8.25
CA HIS A 156 0.36 1.40 7.69
C HIS A 156 0.33 1.53 6.15
N ALA A 157 -0.21 0.53 5.46
CA ALA A 157 -0.40 0.58 4.00
C ALA A 157 -1.43 1.65 3.61
N HIS A 158 -2.51 1.76 4.38
CA HIS A 158 -3.51 2.80 4.18
C HIS A 158 -2.93 4.21 4.37
N LEU A 159 -2.08 4.42 5.36
CA LEU A 159 -1.36 5.69 5.52
C LEU A 159 -0.46 6.00 4.32
N ARG A 160 0.22 5.00 3.76
CA ARG A 160 0.99 5.17 2.52
C ARG A 160 0.10 5.47 1.32
N PHE A 161 -1.14 4.99 1.29
CA PHE A 161 -2.11 5.41 0.28
C PHE A 161 -2.48 6.89 0.43
N ILE A 162 -2.65 7.39 1.65
CA ILE A 162 -2.88 8.83 1.88
C ILE A 162 -1.71 9.66 1.36
N GLU A 163 -0.47 9.22 1.60
CA GLU A 163 0.72 9.84 1.03
C GLU A 163 0.68 9.84 -0.51
N ALA A 164 0.34 8.72 -1.14
CA ALA A 164 0.19 8.63 -2.59
C ALA A 164 -0.88 9.60 -3.12
N LEU A 165 -2.00 9.75 -2.43
CA LEU A 165 -3.06 10.70 -2.77
C LEU A 165 -2.58 12.15 -2.71
N THR A 166 -1.77 12.52 -1.71
CA THR A 166 -1.21 13.88 -1.63
C THR A 166 -0.23 14.14 -2.76
N HIS A 167 0.64 13.17 -3.11
CA HIS A 167 1.53 13.26 -4.26
C HIS A 167 0.76 13.37 -5.60
N ALA A 168 -0.38 12.73 -5.70
CA ALA A 168 -1.28 12.85 -6.85
C ALA A 168 -2.16 14.11 -6.85
N GLY A 169 -2.02 15.02 -5.86
CA GLY A 169 -2.82 16.23 -5.72
C GLY A 169 -4.30 15.98 -5.38
N ARG A 170 -4.64 14.79 -4.82
CA ARG A 170 -6.00 14.39 -4.45
C ARG A 170 -6.36 14.82 -3.02
N ALA A 171 -6.31 16.12 -2.75
CA ALA A 171 -6.44 16.70 -1.42
C ALA A 171 -7.70 16.24 -0.64
N GLN A 172 -8.88 16.33 -1.27
CA GLN A 172 -10.13 15.92 -0.62
C GLN A 172 -10.13 14.44 -0.29
N GLN A 173 -9.69 13.59 -1.21
CA GLN A 173 -9.64 12.15 -1.01
C GLN A 173 -8.62 11.78 0.08
N ALA A 174 -7.45 12.41 0.10
CA ALA A 174 -6.43 12.20 1.15
C ALA A 174 -6.99 12.55 2.54
N TRP A 175 -7.73 13.67 2.64
CA TRP A 175 -8.37 14.09 3.88
C TRP A 175 -9.47 13.12 4.35
N ASP A 176 -10.29 12.64 3.43
CA ASP A 176 -11.36 11.68 3.73
C ASP A 176 -10.80 10.32 4.16
N GLU A 177 -9.75 9.85 3.51
CA GLU A 177 -9.07 8.61 3.90
C GLU A 177 -8.34 8.75 5.25
N LEU A 178 -7.75 9.90 5.55
CA LEU A 178 -7.13 10.16 6.86
C LEU A 178 -8.15 10.05 7.98
N LYS A 179 -9.36 10.60 7.80
CA LYS A 179 -10.42 10.55 8.82
C LYS A 179 -10.85 9.12 9.18
N LYS A 180 -10.69 8.15 8.27
CA LYS A 180 -11.02 6.74 8.53
C LYS A 180 -10.10 6.07 9.55
N VAL A 181 -8.89 6.58 9.73
CA VAL A 181 -7.87 6.00 10.64
C VAL A 181 -7.63 6.81 11.90
N ILE A 182 -8.33 7.91 12.09
CA ILE A 182 -8.30 8.68 13.34
C ILE A 182 -9.20 7.97 14.36
N PRO A 183 -8.67 7.45 15.49
CA PRO A 183 -9.45 6.64 16.43
C PRO A 183 -10.60 7.41 17.09
N ILE A 184 -10.40 8.70 17.38
CA ILE A 184 -11.38 9.54 18.05
C ILE A 184 -12.62 9.68 17.17
N GLY A 185 -13.76 9.22 17.69
CA GLY A 185 -15.05 9.30 16.98
C GLY A 185 -15.16 8.37 15.77
N ILE A 186 -14.37 7.31 15.70
CA ILE A 186 -14.35 6.39 14.56
C ILE A 186 -15.72 5.76 14.30
N THR A 187 -16.49 5.42 15.34
CA THR A 187 -17.82 4.83 15.22
C THR A 187 -18.83 5.74 14.51
N ASN A 188 -18.58 7.05 14.51
CA ASN A 188 -19.43 8.02 13.81
C ASN A 188 -18.99 8.24 12.35
N ARG A 189 -17.80 7.81 11.99
CA ARG A 189 -17.20 8.06 10.67
C ARG A 189 -17.14 6.83 9.80
N VAL A 190 -16.89 5.68 10.41
CA VAL A 190 -16.73 4.41 9.72
C VAL A 190 -17.92 3.52 10.07
N PRO A 191 -18.81 3.24 9.10
CA PRO A 191 -19.94 2.35 9.31
C PRO A 191 -19.46 0.96 9.73
N GLY A 192 -20.09 0.40 10.75
CA GLY A 192 -19.74 -0.92 11.28
C GLY A 192 -18.53 -0.95 12.21
N ALA A 193 -17.82 0.17 12.40
CA ALA A 193 -16.73 0.20 13.37
C ALA A 193 -17.25 0.06 14.80
N MET A 194 -16.67 -0.86 15.56
CA MET A 194 -17.01 -1.09 16.96
C MET A 194 -16.29 -0.06 17.85
N PRO A 195 -16.89 0.31 19.01
CA PRO A 195 -16.19 1.11 20.01
C PRO A 195 -14.90 0.42 20.45
N ARG A 196 -13.84 1.19 20.55
CA ARG A 196 -12.54 0.70 20.97
C ARG A 196 -12.05 1.43 22.19
N GLN A 197 -10.87 1.01 22.64
CA GLN A 197 -10.11 1.89 23.49
C GLN A 197 -9.99 3.22 22.75
N VAL A 198 -10.78 4.17 23.23
CA VAL A 198 -10.87 5.51 22.67
C VAL A 198 -9.46 6.08 22.64
N ASP A 199 -9.10 6.73 21.56
CA ASP A 199 -7.84 7.42 21.40
C ASP A 199 -6.60 6.52 21.14
N CYS A 200 -6.78 5.22 20.90
CA CYS A 200 -5.68 4.34 20.53
C CYS A 200 -5.56 4.18 19.02
N TYR A 201 -4.36 4.41 18.50
CA TYR A 201 -3.98 3.98 17.16
C TYR A 201 -4.08 2.45 17.06
N TYR A 202 -4.63 1.96 15.97
CA TYR A 202 -4.69 0.54 15.67
C TYR A 202 -3.89 0.20 14.40
N SER A 203 -3.24 -0.98 14.39
CA SER A 203 -2.38 -1.41 13.30
C SER A 203 -3.14 -1.99 12.11
N SER A 204 -4.36 -2.47 12.34
CA SER A 204 -5.22 -3.07 11.33
C SER A 204 -6.66 -2.98 11.75
N ALA A 205 -7.58 -3.20 10.83
CA ALA A 205 -8.97 -3.46 11.13
C ALA A 205 -9.31 -4.87 10.69
N ASP A 206 -10.01 -5.59 11.55
CA ASP A 206 -10.44 -6.95 11.33
C ASP A 206 -11.96 -6.99 11.22
N ALA A 207 -12.51 -7.71 10.25
CA ALA A 207 -13.93 -7.98 10.19
C ALA A 207 -14.30 -9.09 11.21
N VAL A 208 -15.52 -9.00 11.74
CA VAL A 208 -16.04 -9.99 12.67
C VAL A 208 -16.57 -11.18 11.89
N PHE A 209 -15.67 -12.11 11.60
CA PHE A 209 -15.96 -13.44 11.04
C PHE A 209 -15.57 -14.53 12.05
N ALA A 210 -16.29 -15.64 12.04
CA ALA A 210 -15.99 -16.75 12.94
C ALA A 210 -14.62 -17.39 12.63
N ASP A 211 -14.29 -17.47 11.35
CA ASP A 211 -13.03 -18.04 10.86
C ASP A 211 -12.71 -17.52 9.43
N ARG A 212 -11.55 -17.94 8.92
CA ARG A 212 -11.10 -17.59 7.57
C ARG A 212 -11.97 -18.14 6.44
N TYR A 213 -12.69 -19.24 6.67
CA TYR A 213 -13.55 -19.84 5.66
C TYR A 213 -14.82 -19.01 5.50
N GLU A 214 -15.41 -18.57 6.59
CA GLU A 214 -16.50 -17.59 6.56
C GLU A 214 -16.03 -16.30 5.89
N ALA A 215 -14.86 -15.78 6.26
CA ALA A 215 -14.28 -14.59 5.65
C ALA A 215 -14.11 -14.74 4.13
N SER A 216 -13.61 -15.88 3.67
CA SER A 216 -13.45 -16.19 2.26
C SER A 216 -14.79 -16.22 1.49
N GLN A 217 -15.82 -16.83 2.08
CA GLN A 217 -17.15 -16.91 1.48
C GLN A 217 -17.89 -15.56 1.44
N ARG A 218 -17.63 -14.71 2.41
CA ARG A 218 -18.29 -13.41 2.61
C ARG A 218 -17.39 -12.21 2.32
N ALA A 219 -16.32 -12.41 1.56
CA ALA A 219 -15.33 -11.36 1.30
C ALA A 219 -15.96 -10.08 0.74
N HIS A 220 -17.00 -10.19 -0.10
CA HIS A 220 -17.73 -9.03 -0.63
C HIS A 220 -18.34 -8.13 0.45
N ALA A 221 -18.61 -8.66 1.64
CA ALA A 221 -19.13 -7.87 2.76
C ALA A 221 -18.11 -6.87 3.31
N LEU A 222 -16.82 -7.05 3.02
CA LEU A 222 -15.76 -6.13 3.41
C LEU A 222 -15.86 -4.78 2.69
N PHE A 223 -16.40 -4.77 1.48
CA PHE A 223 -16.58 -3.59 0.65
C PHE A 223 -17.92 -2.87 0.90
N THR A 224 -18.72 -3.40 1.82
CA THR A 224 -20.03 -2.88 2.20
C THR A 224 -20.05 -2.50 3.68
N THR A 225 -21.14 -1.85 4.12
CA THR A 225 -21.34 -1.49 5.53
C THR A 225 -22.00 -2.60 6.35
N THR A 226 -22.14 -3.80 5.82
CA THR A 226 -22.93 -4.88 6.44
C THR A 226 -22.15 -5.74 7.44
N THR A 227 -20.83 -5.61 7.47
CA THR A 227 -19.95 -6.35 8.37
C THR A 227 -19.44 -5.44 9.47
N ALA A 228 -19.49 -5.90 10.73
CA ALA A 228 -18.87 -5.19 11.83
C ALA A 228 -17.34 -5.30 11.74
N PHE A 229 -16.67 -4.21 12.15
CA PHE A 229 -15.21 -4.16 12.17
C PHE A 229 -14.73 -3.93 13.60
N GLU A 230 -13.79 -4.77 14.00
CA GLU A 230 -12.98 -4.57 15.19
C GLU A 230 -11.63 -4.01 14.79
N GLY A 231 -11.05 -3.11 15.50
CA GLY A 231 -9.74 -2.70 15.20
C GLY A 231 -8.70 -3.21 16.13
N GLY A 232 -7.54 -2.99 15.66
CA GLY A 232 -6.25 -3.43 16.04
C GLY A 232 -6.04 -3.74 17.51
N TRP A 233 -5.68 -4.92 17.69
CA TRP A 233 -5.28 -5.50 18.96
C TRP A 233 -3.83 -5.19 19.33
N ARG A 234 -3.15 -4.35 18.53
CA ARG A 234 -1.77 -3.93 18.81
C ARG A 234 -1.55 -2.47 18.44
N VAL A 235 -0.92 -1.76 19.35
CA VAL A 235 -0.43 -0.39 19.12
C VAL A 235 1.06 -0.47 18.78
N TYR A 236 1.42 -0.02 17.57
CA TYR A 236 2.81 0.12 17.17
C TYR A 236 3.18 1.60 17.09
N SER A 237 4.31 1.98 17.67
CA SER A 237 4.79 3.37 17.66
C SER A 237 5.08 3.92 16.26
N SER A 238 5.37 3.06 15.30
CA SER A 238 5.63 3.46 13.90
C SER A 238 4.43 4.10 13.20
N GLY A 239 3.22 3.64 13.52
CA GLY A 239 2.00 4.18 12.90
C GLY A 239 1.70 5.62 13.30
N PRO A 240 1.67 6.00 14.60
CA PRO A 240 1.52 7.39 15.02
C PRO A 240 2.59 8.31 14.44
N GLY A 241 3.85 7.86 14.39
CA GLY A 241 4.94 8.62 13.76
C GLY A 241 4.69 8.86 12.26
N LEU A 242 4.20 7.86 11.55
CA LEU A 242 3.84 7.99 10.14
C LEU A 242 2.65 8.93 9.92
N ILE A 243 1.61 8.90 10.78
CA ILE A 243 0.50 9.86 10.75
C ILE A 243 1.02 11.28 10.92
N LEU A 244 1.84 11.53 11.94
CA LEU A 244 2.41 12.86 12.18
C LEU A 244 3.23 13.34 10.98
N ARG A 245 4.05 12.48 10.38
CA ARG A 245 4.81 12.83 9.19
C ARG A 245 3.90 13.19 8.02
N ILE A 246 2.92 12.36 7.71
CA ILE A 246 1.99 12.60 6.60
C ILE A 246 1.20 13.90 6.81
N VAL A 247 0.69 14.14 8.02
CA VAL A 247 -0.03 15.38 8.31
C VAL A 247 0.90 16.58 8.16
N THR A 248 2.12 16.52 8.68
CA THR A 248 3.05 17.65 8.65
C THR A 248 3.65 17.87 7.26
N GLU A 249 4.20 16.81 6.66
CA GLU A 249 5.02 16.94 5.45
C GLU A 249 4.20 16.85 4.16
N ASP A 250 3.11 16.06 4.16
CA ASP A 250 2.37 15.78 2.93
C ASP A 250 1.05 16.57 2.86
N ILE A 251 0.30 16.68 3.96
CA ILE A 251 -0.97 17.44 3.97
C ILE A 251 -0.74 18.93 4.22
N LEU A 252 -0.02 19.30 5.30
CA LEU A 252 0.35 20.69 5.56
C LEU A 252 1.51 21.18 4.70
N GLY A 253 2.22 20.25 4.06
CA GLY A 253 3.31 20.55 3.14
C GLY A 253 4.52 21.20 3.79
N ILE A 254 4.72 21.04 5.11
CA ILE A 254 5.80 21.67 5.86
C ILE A 254 7.02 20.74 5.84
N ARG A 255 8.02 21.08 5.05
CA ARG A 255 9.23 20.27 4.84
C ARG A 255 10.49 21.10 4.98
N ILE A 256 11.56 20.49 5.47
CA ILE A 256 12.88 21.09 5.49
C ILE A 256 13.76 20.36 4.48
N ARG A 257 14.31 21.07 3.52
CA ARG A 257 15.29 20.56 2.56
C ARG A 257 16.57 21.40 2.61
N GLY A 258 17.63 20.82 3.14
CA GLY A 258 18.88 21.56 3.40
C GLY A 258 18.64 22.68 4.41
N HIS A 259 18.75 23.92 3.98
CA HIS A 259 18.53 25.14 4.79
C HIS A 259 17.21 25.85 4.45
N GLN A 260 16.36 25.24 3.66
CA GLN A 260 15.11 25.84 3.19
C GLN A 260 13.91 25.22 3.90
N LEU A 261 13.00 26.06 4.38
CA LEU A 261 11.66 25.67 4.78
C LEU A 261 10.74 25.75 3.54
N ILE A 262 10.12 24.64 3.20
CA ILE A 262 9.15 24.54 2.13
C ILE A 262 7.76 24.46 2.77
N VAL A 263 6.82 25.24 2.26
CA VAL A 263 5.41 25.19 2.64
C VAL A 263 4.60 25.04 1.36
N ASP A 264 4.06 23.85 1.15
CA ASP A 264 3.33 23.46 -0.07
C ASP A 264 2.17 22.53 0.33
N PRO A 265 1.07 23.09 0.83
CA PRO A 265 -0.02 22.32 1.40
C PRO A 265 -0.89 21.66 0.33
N VAL A 266 -1.37 20.44 0.64
CA VAL A 266 -2.36 19.70 -0.13
C VAL A 266 -3.63 19.60 0.72
N LEU A 267 -4.36 20.69 0.81
CA LEU A 267 -5.56 20.82 1.63
C LEU A 267 -6.83 20.85 0.76
N PRO A 268 -7.95 20.30 1.27
CA PRO A 268 -9.26 20.50 0.64
C PRO A 268 -9.62 21.98 0.52
N ALA A 269 -10.40 22.34 -0.50
CA ALA A 269 -10.81 23.73 -0.71
C ALA A 269 -11.67 24.30 0.42
N ASP A 270 -12.40 23.43 1.13
CA ASP A 270 -13.33 23.76 2.21
C ASP A 270 -12.82 23.27 3.59
N GLY A 271 -11.52 23.07 3.75
CA GLY A 271 -10.87 22.54 4.95
C GLY A 271 -10.44 23.59 5.96
#